data_655e5247a05165db74e2573bd1ddf82c
#
_entry.id   655e5247a05165db74e2573bd1ddf82c
#
_cell.length_a   1.000
_cell.length_b   1.000
_cell.length_c   1.000
_cell.angle_alpha   90.00
_cell.angle_beta   90.00
_cell.angle_gamma   90.00
#
_symmetry.space_group_name_H-M   'P 1'
#
loop_
_entity.id
_entity.type
_entity.pdbx_description
1 polymer ?
#
loop_
_entity_poly.entity_id
_entity_poly.type
_entity_poly.pdbx_seq_one_letter_code
_entity_poly.pdbx_strand_id
1 'polypeptide(L)'
;MTTHPFSNKRSQLRKLLYAAAAVILLGSLLASYMHWEANHLEFNENTAPAGCVPGLSGLRILVLSDIHTNLPLLEKAATMAEQARPDMIVFLGDLYTDFLRVTNAGDYIAQMKRLSSVAPAYACLGNHDMALADNVERVLKEGGFTLLRNSAAFVSIPRLGNVEFKLVGLGDLREGDFFPDRCMSPRELEENSPMPTIVLSHNPKGRELLGNYRWDLMLSGHTHGGQIKLPFFSTPLLASEGETMHSGFHPYEDKQVFVTRGIGYIGPGRFNCPPEINLITIP
;
A
#
# COMPACT_ATOMS: atom_id res chain seq x y z
N MET A 1 35.39 -62.66 0.04
CA MET A 1 35.27 -61.35 0.75
C MET A 1 33.81 -60.96 0.69
N THR A 2 33.04 -61.22 1.74
CA THR A 2 31.60 -60.89 1.82
C THR A 2 31.46 -59.50 2.40
N THR A 3 31.12 -58.51 1.59
CA THR A 3 30.80 -57.16 2.03
C THR A 3 29.47 -57.17 2.79
N HIS A 4 29.49 -56.80 4.08
CA HIS A 4 28.32 -56.81 4.98
C HIS A 4 27.27 -55.80 4.47
N PRO A 5 26.03 -56.23 4.13
CA PRO A 5 24.96 -55.38 3.60
C PRO A 5 24.45 -54.33 4.62
N PHE A 6 24.75 -54.48 5.91
CA PHE A 6 24.34 -53.57 6.98
C PHE A 6 25.14 -52.26 7.05
N SER A 7 26.37 -52.24 6.55
CA SER A 7 27.23 -51.03 6.52
C SER A 7 26.69 -49.99 5.56
N ASN A 8 26.14 -50.40 4.44
CA ASN A 8 25.60 -49.49 3.40
C ASN A 8 24.30 -48.81 3.84
N LYS A 9 23.40 -49.53 4.55
CA LYS A 9 22.15 -48.95 5.07
C LYS A 9 22.36 -47.84 6.11
N ARG A 10 23.33 -48.03 7.01
CA ARG A 10 23.68 -46.98 8.01
C ARG A 10 24.28 -45.71 7.36
N SER A 11 25.10 -45.88 6.34
CA SER A 11 25.67 -44.76 5.59
C SER A 11 24.59 -43.97 4.83
N GLN A 12 23.68 -44.67 4.18
CA GLN A 12 22.54 -44.04 3.48
C GLN A 12 21.61 -43.30 4.45
N LEU A 13 21.29 -43.89 5.60
CA LEU A 13 20.46 -43.22 6.61
C LEU A 13 21.12 -41.91 7.12
N ARG A 14 22.44 -41.94 7.39
CA ARG A 14 23.17 -40.71 7.78
C ARG A 14 23.11 -39.63 6.70
N LYS A 15 23.27 -39.99 5.43
CA LYS A 15 23.15 -39.01 4.30
C LYS A 15 21.76 -38.42 4.22
N LEU A 16 20.70 -39.23 4.39
CA LEU A 16 19.32 -38.75 4.44
C LEU A 16 19.08 -37.80 5.62
N LEU A 17 19.61 -38.12 6.81
CA LEU A 17 19.48 -37.27 7.97
C LEU A 17 20.22 -35.92 7.79
N TYR A 18 21.41 -35.91 7.20
CA TYR A 18 22.13 -34.69 6.89
C TYR A 18 21.41 -33.86 5.82
N ALA A 19 20.85 -34.49 4.80
CA ALA A 19 20.06 -33.81 3.79
C ALA A 19 18.79 -33.18 4.41
N ALA A 20 18.07 -33.92 5.25
CA ALA A 20 16.91 -33.41 5.97
C ALA A 20 17.28 -32.23 6.90
N ALA A 21 18.37 -32.37 7.66
CA ALA A 21 18.86 -31.28 8.52
C ALA A 21 19.25 -30.03 7.72
N ALA A 22 19.90 -30.21 6.57
CA ALA A 22 20.24 -29.10 5.67
C ALA A 22 18.99 -28.39 5.13
N VAL A 23 17.96 -29.14 4.71
CA VAL A 23 16.67 -28.57 4.23
C VAL A 23 15.98 -27.79 5.35
N ILE A 24 15.93 -28.35 6.57
CA ILE A 24 15.33 -27.66 7.72
C ILE A 24 16.10 -26.36 8.04
N LEU A 25 17.44 -26.42 8.04
CA LEU A 25 18.26 -25.25 8.29
C LEU A 25 18.05 -24.17 7.24
N LEU A 26 18.06 -24.52 5.95
CA LEU A 26 17.82 -23.58 4.85
C LEU A 26 16.41 -22.99 4.92
N GLY A 27 15.39 -23.79 5.21
CA GLY A 27 14.03 -23.33 5.42
C GLY A 27 13.90 -22.35 6.57
N SER A 28 14.59 -22.65 7.71
CA SER A 28 14.61 -21.76 8.87
C SER A 28 15.32 -20.44 8.59
N LEU A 29 16.42 -20.47 7.84
CA LEU A 29 17.14 -19.25 7.42
C LEU A 29 16.29 -18.40 6.49
N LEU A 30 15.61 -19.03 5.54
CA LEU A 30 14.69 -18.34 4.63
C LEU A 30 13.53 -17.69 5.41
N ALA A 31 12.89 -18.43 6.30
CA ALA A 31 11.81 -17.89 7.14
C ALA A 31 12.28 -16.72 8.02
N SER A 32 13.47 -16.83 8.59
CA SER A 32 14.07 -15.76 9.38
C SER A 32 14.37 -14.52 8.55
N TYR A 33 14.87 -14.70 7.34
CA TYR A 33 15.11 -13.60 6.40
C TYR A 33 13.78 -12.92 6.00
N MET A 34 12.75 -13.70 5.63
CA MET A 34 11.44 -13.18 5.26
C MET A 34 10.78 -12.40 6.41
N HIS A 35 10.92 -12.89 7.63
CA HIS A 35 10.44 -12.19 8.82
C HIS A 35 11.22 -10.89 9.07
N TRP A 36 12.54 -10.93 8.94
CA TRP A 36 13.39 -9.74 9.08
C TRP A 36 13.03 -8.68 8.05
N GLU A 37 12.91 -9.06 6.77
CA GLU A 37 12.56 -8.14 5.68
C GLU A 37 11.17 -7.54 5.88
N ALA A 38 10.18 -8.36 6.30
CA ALA A 38 8.81 -7.92 6.58
C ALA A 38 8.71 -6.88 7.71
N ASN A 39 9.76 -6.73 8.53
CA ASN A 39 9.86 -5.74 9.61
C ASN A 39 10.88 -4.61 9.30
N HIS A 40 11.45 -4.61 8.10
CA HIS A 40 12.39 -3.61 7.63
C HIS A 40 11.69 -2.57 6.75
N LEU A 41 11.08 -1.57 7.40
CA LEU A 41 10.34 -0.50 6.71
C LEU A 41 11.31 0.43 5.98
N GLU A 42 11.10 0.62 4.69
CA GLU A 42 11.82 1.57 3.84
C GLU A 42 11.07 2.90 3.71
N PHE A 43 11.82 3.98 3.65
CA PHE A 43 11.33 5.30 3.25
C PHE A 43 11.82 5.59 1.83
N ASN A 44 10.89 5.71 0.88
CA ASN A 44 11.21 5.93 -0.51
C ASN A 44 10.77 7.32 -0.97
N GLU A 45 11.70 8.07 -1.57
CA GLU A 45 11.39 9.31 -2.27
C GLU A 45 11.21 9.04 -3.76
N ASN A 46 10.03 9.35 -4.27
CA ASN A 46 9.64 9.10 -5.66
C ASN A 46 9.28 10.42 -6.34
N THR A 47 9.82 10.64 -7.53
CA THR A 47 9.37 11.73 -8.38
C THR A 47 8.38 11.20 -9.40
N ALA A 48 7.20 11.81 -9.46
CA ALA A 48 6.18 11.44 -10.44
C ALA A 48 6.64 11.78 -11.87
N PRO A 49 6.11 11.09 -12.89
CA PRO A 49 6.37 11.47 -14.27
C PRO A 49 5.99 12.92 -14.54
N ALA A 50 6.80 13.60 -15.36
CA ALA A 50 6.58 15.02 -15.69
C ALA A 50 5.19 15.23 -16.31
N GLY A 51 4.46 16.23 -15.80
CA GLY A 51 3.13 16.59 -16.31
C GLY A 51 2.01 15.62 -15.88
N CYS A 52 2.25 14.65 -14.99
CA CYS A 52 1.23 13.69 -14.57
C CYS A 52 0.05 14.36 -13.83
N VAL A 53 0.26 15.48 -13.14
CA VAL A 53 -0.81 16.28 -12.54
C VAL A 53 -0.54 17.75 -12.85
N PRO A 54 -1.13 18.29 -13.93
CA PRO A 54 -0.89 19.67 -14.34
C PRO A 54 -1.27 20.68 -13.24
N GLY A 55 -0.40 21.66 -13.02
CA GLY A 55 -0.63 22.71 -12.04
C GLY A 55 -0.25 22.39 -10.59
N LEU A 56 0.16 21.16 -10.27
CA LEU A 56 0.57 20.76 -8.93
C LEU A 56 2.09 20.56 -8.76
N SER A 57 2.90 21.23 -9.57
CA SER A 57 4.37 21.15 -9.48
C SER A 57 4.85 21.53 -8.08
N GLY A 58 5.70 20.69 -7.50
CA GLY A 58 6.23 20.83 -6.15
C GLY A 58 5.37 20.21 -5.05
N LEU A 59 4.19 19.68 -5.33
CA LEU A 59 3.34 18.98 -4.35
C LEU A 59 4.06 17.72 -3.82
N ARG A 60 4.09 17.58 -2.50
CA ARG A 60 4.71 16.44 -1.80
C ARG A 60 3.65 15.64 -1.04
N ILE A 61 3.40 14.42 -1.46
CA ILE A 61 2.38 13.53 -0.90
C ILE A 61 3.07 12.37 -0.20
N LEU A 62 2.83 12.20 1.11
CA LEU A 62 3.26 10.99 1.82
C LEU A 62 2.16 9.93 1.72
N VAL A 63 2.51 8.78 1.17
CA VAL A 63 1.60 7.66 0.90
C VAL A 63 1.87 6.51 1.87
N LEU A 64 0.81 6.08 2.58
CA LEU A 64 0.79 4.91 3.44
C LEU A 64 -0.36 3.99 3.02
N SER A 65 -0.20 2.68 3.21
CA SER A 65 -1.24 1.67 2.90
C SER A 65 -0.97 0.36 3.62
N ASP A 66 -1.98 -0.51 3.70
CA ASP A 66 -1.82 -1.93 4.03
C ASP A 66 -1.06 -2.16 5.34
N ILE A 67 -1.53 -1.58 6.42
CA ILE A 67 -0.88 -1.70 7.75
C ILE A 67 -1.07 -3.10 8.31
N HIS A 68 -2.22 -3.74 8.06
CA HIS A 68 -2.54 -5.10 8.48
C HIS A 68 -2.21 -5.39 9.95
N THR A 69 -2.70 -4.54 10.83
CA THR A 69 -2.54 -4.68 12.28
C THR A 69 -1.08 -4.56 12.77
N ASN A 70 -0.14 -4.15 11.91
CA ASN A 70 1.28 -4.01 12.26
C ASN A 70 1.56 -2.66 12.94
N LEU A 71 1.18 -2.54 14.21
CA LEU A 71 1.38 -1.32 15.00
C LEU A 71 2.87 -0.90 15.08
N PRO A 72 3.84 -1.81 15.31
CA PRO A 72 5.25 -1.40 15.36
C PRO A 72 5.77 -0.74 14.08
N LEU A 73 5.31 -1.18 12.91
CA LEU A 73 5.69 -0.53 11.66
C LEU A 73 4.94 0.79 11.44
N LEU A 74 3.70 0.90 11.90
CA LEU A 74 2.96 2.16 11.88
C LEU A 74 3.64 3.23 12.77
N GLU A 75 4.17 2.85 13.94
CA GLU A 75 4.95 3.73 14.81
C GLU A 75 6.23 4.23 14.13
N LYS A 76 6.94 3.35 13.42
CA LYS A 76 8.12 3.73 12.60
C LYS A 76 7.71 4.67 11.47
N ALA A 77 6.60 4.37 10.77
CA ALA A 77 6.08 5.20 9.68
C ALA A 77 5.73 6.62 10.17
N ALA A 78 5.08 6.74 11.33
CA ALA A 78 4.78 8.03 11.93
C ALA A 78 6.07 8.83 12.26
N THR A 79 7.10 8.16 12.78
CA THR A 79 8.40 8.80 13.05
C THR A 79 9.10 9.27 11.77
N MET A 80 9.03 8.49 10.68
CA MET A 80 9.58 8.89 9.38
C MET A 80 8.79 10.06 8.76
N ALA A 81 7.46 10.07 8.93
CA ALA A 81 6.59 11.14 8.44
C ALA A 81 6.94 12.50 9.06
N GLU A 82 7.25 12.54 10.37
CA GLU A 82 7.66 13.75 11.09
C GLU A 82 8.90 14.42 10.46
N GLN A 83 9.78 13.65 9.83
CA GLN A 83 10.99 14.12 9.17
C GLN A 83 10.78 14.47 7.69
N ALA A 84 9.77 13.87 7.05
CA ALA A 84 9.55 13.96 5.61
C ALA A 84 9.02 15.33 5.13
N ARG A 85 8.33 16.10 6.00
CA ARG A 85 7.70 17.39 5.68
C ARG A 85 6.82 17.33 4.41
N PRO A 86 5.83 16.44 4.34
CA PRO A 86 4.89 16.38 3.22
C PRO A 86 3.93 17.58 3.26
N ASP A 87 3.29 17.91 2.14
CA ASP A 87 2.20 18.87 2.07
C ASP A 87 0.87 18.25 2.46
N MET A 88 0.74 16.93 2.24
CA MET A 88 -0.40 16.13 2.64
C MET A 88 0.01 14.67 2.87
N ILE A 89 -0.81 13.96 3.63
CA ILE A 89 -0.66 12.52 3.90
C ILE A 89 -1.88 11.80 3.37
N VAL A 90 -1.69 10.66 2.72
CA VAL A 90 -2.78 9.78 2.31
C VAL A 90 -2.58 8.37 2.85
N PHE A 91 -3.67 7.81 3.39
CA PHE A 91 -3.74 6.42 3.80
C PHE A 91 -4.73 5.68 2.87
N LEU A 92 -4.26 4.63 2.23
CA LEU A 92 -4.98 3.96 1.14
C LEU A 92 -5.72 2.69 1.58
N GLY A 93 -6.00 2.55 2.89
CA GLY A 93 -6.79 1.44 3.42
C GLY A 93 -5.99 0.25 3.91
N ASP A 94 -6.71 -0.77 4.33
CA ASP A 94 -6.22 -1.99 4.99
C ASP A 94 -5.45 -1.70 6.28
N LEU A 95 -6.14 -1.02 7.22
CA LEU A 95 -5.62 -0.76 8.55
C LEU A 95 -5.49 -2.07 9.35
N TYR A 96 -6.50 -2.93 9.25
CA TYR A 96 -6.58 -4.17 9.99
C TYR A 96 -6.59 -5.40 9.07
N THR A 97 -6.37 -6.58 9.68
CA THR A 97 -6.59 -7.88 9.06
C THR A 97 -7.90 -8.46 9.60
N ASP A 98 -8.78 -8.99 8.75
CA ASP A 98 -10.12 -9.48 9.10
C ASP A 98 -10.17 -10.45 10.27
N PHE A 99 -9.13 -11.27 10.41
CA PHE A 99 -9.08 -12.36 11.40
C PHE A 99 -8.55 -11.94 12.76
N LEU A 100 -7.99 -10.73 12.89
CA LEU A 100 -7.40 -10.24 14.11
C LEU A 100 -8.37 -9.29 14.82
N ARG A 101 -8.79 -9.66 16.00
CA ARG A 101 -9.54 -8.73 16.87
C ARG A 101 -8.63 -7.56 17.20
N VAL A 102 -9.09 -6.37 16.90
CA VAL A 102 -8.43 -5.13 17.32
C VAL A 102 -8.56 -4.98 18.83
N THR A 103 -7.52 -5.35 19.55
CA THR A 103 -7.53 -5.32 21.03
C THR A 103 -7.30 -3.94 21.60
N ASN A 104 -6.69 -3.02 20.82
CA ASN A 104 -6.35 -1.67 21.31
C ASN A 104 -6.41 -0.62 20.19
N ALA A 105 -7.61 -0.17 19.85
CA ALA A 105 -7.80 0.90 18.87
C ALA A 105 -7.12 2.22 19.28
N GLY A 106 -6.95 2.46 20.60
CA GLY A 106 -6.30 3.67 21.11
C GLY A 106 -4.87 3.86 20.62
N ASP A 107 -4.10 2.78 20.48
CA ASP A 107 -2.72 2.86 20.01
C ASP A 107 -2.67 3.26 18.52
N TYR A 108 -3.57 2.72 17.69
CA TYR A 108 -3.69 3.13 16.29
C TYR A 108 -4.14 4.59 16.17
N ILE A 109 -5.12 5.02 16.96
CA ILE A 109 -5.56 6.42 17.03
C ILE A 109 -4.38 7.34 17.37
N ALA A 110 -3.54 6.94 18.33
CA ALA A 110 -2.38 7.72 18.72
C ALA A 110 -1.39 7.91 17.55
N GLN A 111 -1.11 6.86 16.78
CA GLN A 111 -0.21 6.96 15.63
C GLN A 111 -0.85 7.76 14.47
N MET A 112 -2.15 7.57 14.21
CA MET A 112 -2.86 8.38 13.22
C MET A 112 -2.85 9.87 13.60
N LYS A 113 -2.99 10.23 14.90
CA LYS A 113 -2.83 11.61 15.38
C LYS A 113 -1.44 12.16 15.15
N ARG A 114 -0.39 11.36 15.34
CA ARG A 114 0.97 11.77 15.03
C ARG A 114 1.10 12.11 13.54
N LEU A 115 0.61 11.25 12.66
CA LEU A 115 0.60 11.47 11.21
C LEU A 115 -0.16 12.74 10.85
N SER A 116 -1.42 12.88 11.29
CA SER A 116 -2.26 14.03 10.97
C SER A 116 -1.77 15.35 11.57
N SER A 117 -0.90 15.30 12.59
CA SER A 117 -0.23 16.50 13.13
C SER A 117 0.89 17.04 12.24
N VAL A 118 1.40 16.24 11.31
CA VAL A 118 2.48 16.62 10.37
C VAL A 118 1.92 17.42 9.20
N ALA A 119 0.80 16.97 8.62
CA ALA A 119 0.15 17.61 7.47
C ALA A 119 -1.32 17.17 7.38
N PRO A 120 -2.18 17.89 6.62
CA PRO A 120 -3.54 17.45 6.32
C PRO A 120 -3.56 16.02 5.84
N ALA A 121 -4.41 15.18 6.44
CA ALA A 121 -4.40 13.75 6.25
C ALA A 121 -5.76 13.24 5.72
N TYR A 122 -5.71 12.43 4.68
CA TYR A 122 -6.87 11.87 3.99
C TYR A 122 -6.75 10.36 3.90
N ALA A 123 -7.89 9.66 3.83
CA ALA A 123 -7.90 8.21 3.72
C ALA A 123 -9.01 7.71 2.82
N CYS A 124 -8.83 6.53 2.21
CA CYS A 124 -9.88 5.66 1.73
C CYS A 124 -9.84 4.33 2.49
N LEU A 125 -10.86 3.49 2.34
CA LEU A 125 -10.91 2.15 2.92
C LEU A 125 -10.38 1.10 1.95
N GLY A 126 -9.79 0.03 2.49
CA GLY A 126 -9.42 -1.18 1.75
C GLY A 126 -10.39 -2.33 2.01
N ASN A 127 -10.19 -3.44 1.31
CA ASN A 127 -11.10 -4.58 1.39
C ASN A 127 -11.10 -5.25 2.78
N HIS A 128 -9.97 -5.28 3.48
CA HIS A 128 -9.92 -5.83 4.84
C HIS A 128 -10.57 -4.92 5.87
N ASP A 129 -10.71 -3.63 5.59
CA ASP A 129 -11.40 -2.70 6.48
C ASP A 129 -12.91 -2.89 6.49
N MET A 130 -13.50 -3.41 5.40
CA MET A 130 -14.95 -3.43 5.19
C MET A 130 -15.70 -4.25 6.25
N ALA A 131 -15.12 -5.35 6.71
CA ALA A 131 -15.69 -6.16 7.80
C ALA A 131 -15.74 -5.41 9.16
N LEU A 132 -14.91 -4.36 9.33
CA LEU A 132 -14.78 -3.56 10.54
C LEU A 132 -14.92 -2.06 10.23
N ALA A 133 -15.67 -1.69 9.20
CA ALA A 133 -15.71 -0.34 8.65
C ALA A 133 -15.97 0.73 9.73
N ASP A 134 -16.98 0.56 10.57
CA ASP A 134 -17.30 1.52 11.64
C ASP A 134 -16.13 1.73 12.62
N ASN A 135 -15.37 0.67 12.90
CA ASN A 135 -14.21 0.77 13.78
C ASN A 135 -13.05 1.49 13.11
N VAL A 136 -12.76 1.16 11.85
CA VAL A 136 -11.71 1.82 11.06
C VAL A 136 -12.06 3.29 10.84
N GLU A 137 -13.29 3.61 10.46
CA GLU A 137 -13.77 4.99 10.31
C GLU A 137 -13.59 5.79 11.60
N ARG A 138 -13.93 5.20 12.75
CA ARG A 138 -13.71 5.82 14.07
C ARG A 138 -12.23 6.09 14.33
N VAL A 139 -11.34 5.11 14.06
CA VAL A 139 -9.89 5.25 14.27
C VAL A 139 -9.33 6.36 13.38
N LEU A 140 -9.70 6.40 12.10
CA LEU A 140 -9.28 7.43 11.17
C LEU A 140 -9.78 8.81 11.60
N LYS A 141 -11.06 8.95 11.92
CA LYS A 141 -11.68 10.21 12.37
C LYS A 141 -11.08 10.74 13.67
N GLU A 142 -10.97 9.89 14.70
CA GLU A 142 -10.34 10.27 15.95
C GLU A 142 -8.83 10.50 15.80
N GLY A 143 -8.20 9.84 14.82
CA GLY A 143 -6.82 10.05 14.39
C GLY A 143 -6.60 11.30 13.54
N GLY A 144 -7.65 12.09 13.25
CA GLY A 144 -7.53 13.37 12.52
C GLY A 144 -7.47 13.22 10.99
N PHE A 145 -7.81 12.05 10.44
CA PHE A 145 -7.91 11.84 9.01
C PHE A 145 -9.30 12.20 8.48
N THR A 146 -9.34 12.83 7.31
CA THR A 146 -10.57 12.98 6.53
C THR A 146 -10.78 11.73 5.70
N LEU A 147 -11.78 10.93 6.07
CA LEU A 147 -12.14 9.75 5.29
C LEU A 147 -12.92 10.16 4.04
N LEU A 148 -12.46 9.69 2.91
CA LEU A 148 -13.13 9.83 1.61
C LEU A 148 -13.61 8.44 1.17
N ARG A 149 -14.90 8.21 1.26
CA ARG A 149 -15.57 6.96 0.83
C ARG A 149 -16.63 7.30 -0.21
N ASN A 150 -16.32 7.05 -1.49
CA ASN A 150 -17.15 7.50 -2.60
C ASN A 150 -17.49 8.99 -2.51
N SER A 151 -16.51 9.80 -2.14
CA SER A 151 -16.64 11.23 -1.91
C SER A 151 -15.38 11.97 -2.32
N ALA A 152 -15.47 13.29 -2.43
CA ALA A 152 -14.35 14.13 -2.83
C ALA A 152 -14.18 15.30 -1.87
N ALA A 153 -12.93 15.78 -1.76
CA ALA A 153 -12.56 17.03 -1.11
C ALA A 153 -11.85 17.95 -2.11
N PHE A 154 -12.04 19.25 -1.95
CA PHE A 154 -11.21 20.27 -2.60
C PHE A 154 -10.08 20.62 -1.64
N VAL A 155 -8.85 20.37 -2.08
CA VAL A 155 -7.65 20.54 -1.26
C VAL A 155 -6.88 21.75 -1.78
N SER A 156 -6.52 22.66 -0.87
CA SER A 156 -5.68 23.82 -1.17
C SER A 156 -4.34 23.67 -0.47
N ILE A 157 -3.25 23.93 -1.18
CA ILE A 157 -1.88 23.83 -0.64
C ILE A 157 -1.29 25.23 -0.50
N PRO A 158 -1.23 25.79 0.73
CA PRO A 158 -0.72 27.15 0.95
C PRO A 158 0.70 27.36 0.45
N ARG A 159 1.58 26.39 0.61
CA ARG A 159 2.97 26.45 0.16
C ARG A 159 3.10 26.60 -1.37
N LEU A 160 2.10 26.16 -2.12
CA LEU A 160 2.05 26.28 -3.58
C LEU A 160 1.17 27.45 -4.06
N GLY A 161 0.97 28.49 -3.23
CA GLY A 161 0.17 29.64 -3.60
C GLY A 161 -1.34 29.41 -3.56
N ASN A 162 -1.80 28.49 -2.71
CA ASN A 162 -3.21 28.07 -2.59
C ASN A 162 -3.77 27.45 -3.88
N VAL A 163 -2.94 26.74 -4.63
CA VAL A 163 -3.43 25.94 -5.76
C VAL A 163 -4.42 24.90 -5.24
N GLU A 164 -5.59 24.85 -5.85
CA GLU A 164 -6.66 23.91 -5.51
C GLU A 164 -6.68 22.73 -6.47
N PHE A 165 -6.99 21.55 -5.94
CA PHE A 165 -7.23 20.34 -6.71
C PHE A 165 -8.30 19.48 -6.06
N LYS A 166 -8.89 18.58 -6.85
CA LYS A 166 -9.88 17.61 -6.37
C LYS A 166 -9.17 16.33 -5.91
N LEU A 167 -9.41 15.96 -4.66
CA LEU A 167 -9.00 14.69 -4.10
C LEU A 167 -10.23 13.79 -3.96
N VAL A 168 -10.26 12.70 -4.71
CA VAL A 168 -11.36 11.74 -4.71
C VAL A 168 -10.95 10.51 -3.92
N GLY A 169 -11.78 10.06 -2.99
CA GLY A 169 -11.63 8.74 -2.35
C GLY A 169 -12.76 7.82 -2.80
N LEU A 170 -12.38 6.71 -3.39
CA LEU A 170 -13.33 5.67 -3.81
C LEU A 170 -13.46 4.62 -2.70
N GLY A 171 -14.61 3.99 -2.63
CA GLY A 171 -14.80 2.82 -1.79
C GLY A 171 -14.13 1.58 -2.39
N ASP A 172 -14.16 0.46 -1.69
CA ASP A 172 -13.44 -0.72 -2.13
C ASP A 172 -14.10 -1.45 -3.29
N LEU A 173 -13.30 -1.75 -4.32
CA LEU A 173 -13.75 -2.42 -5.53
C LEU A 173 -14.14 -3.88 -5.29
N ARG A 174 -13.37 -4.60 -4.48
CA ARG A 174 -13.55 -6.04 -4.26
C ARG A 174 -14.80 -6.33 -3.43
N GLU A 175 -15.10 -5.43 -2.49
CA GLU A 175 -16.26 -5.54 -1.60
C GLU A 175 -17.53 -4.89 -2.19
N GLY A 176 -17.47 -4.39 -3.43
CA GLY A 176 -18.63 -3.85 -4.14
C GLY A 176 -19.08 -2.47 -3.65
N ASP A 177 -18.22 -1.73 -2.97
CA ASP A 177 -18.47 -0.36 -2.48
C ASP A 177 -17.86 0.71 -3.42
N PHE A 178 -17.75 0.46 -4.69
CA PHE A 178 -17.07 1.32 -5.66
C PHE A 178 -18.08 2.11 -6.50
N PHE A 179 -18.32 3.38 -6.14
CA PHE A 179 -19.36 4.23 -6.76
C PHE A 179 -18.79 5.58 -7.23
N PRO A 180 -18.04 5.63 -8.34
CA PRO A 180 -17.44 6.87 -8.84
C PRO A 180 -18.45 7.96 -9.17
N ASP A 181 -19.65 7.61 -9.65
CA ASP A 181 -20.72 8.56 -9.97
C ASP A 181 -21.12 9.48 -8.80
N ARG A 182 -20.82 9.07 -7.56
CA ARG A 182 -21.15 9.88 -6.38
C ARG A 182 -20.18 11.05 -6.16
N CYS A 183 -19.00 10.98 -6.74
CA CYS A 183 -17.92 11.93 -6.43
C CYS A 183 -17.10 12.39 -7.64
N MET A 184 -17.32 11.82 -8.81
CA MET A 184 -16.63 12.18 -10.05
C MET A 184 -17.64 12.60 -11.11
N SER A 185 -17.29 13.61 -11.89
CA SER A 185 -18.08 14.05 -13.03
C SER A 185 -17.62 13.34 -14.31
N PRO A 186 -18.52 13.05 -15.25
CA PRO A 186 -18.14 12.58 -16.57
C PRO A 186 -17.12 13.50 -17.24
N ARG A 187 -16.13 12.93 -17.94
CA ARG A 187 -15.04 13.66 -18.59
C ARG A 187 -15.55 14.78 -19.51
N GLU A 188 -16.62 14.53 -20.24
CA GLU A 188 -17.25 15.46 -21.20
C GLU A 188 -17.71 16.77 -20.54
N LEU A 189 -18.08 16.73 -19.25
CA LEU A 189 -18.57 17.91 -18.53
C LEU A 189 -17.41 18.78 -17.98
N GLU A 190 -16.18 18.26 -17.91
CA GLU A 190 -15.02 18.94 -17.34
C GLU A 190 -14.02 19.41 -18.42
N GLU A 191 -14.30 19.28 -19.72
CA GLU A 191 -13.38 19.63 -20.81
C GLU A 191 -12.97 21.11 -20.82
N ASN A 192 -13.84 22.01 -20.39
CA ASN A 192 -13.63 23.46 -20.50
C ASN A 192 -12.89 24.09 -19.31
N SER A 193 -12.75 23.39 -18.19
CA SER A 193 -12.00 23.85 -17.01
C SER A 193 -11.51 22.69 -16.17
N PRO A 194 -10.47 22.01 -16.63
CA PRO A 194 -9.99 20.81 -15.97
C PRO A 194 -9.32 21.14 -14.63
N MET A 195 -9.98 20.77 -13.53
CA MET A 195 -9.37 20.81 -12.22
C MET A 195 -8.43 19.59 -12.05
N PRO A 196 -7.19 19.76 -11.60
CA PRO A 196 -6.30 18.64 -11.28
C PRO A 196 -6.99 17.69 -10.32
N THR A 197 -6.97 16.39 -10.64
CA THR A 197 -7.72 15.38 -9.86
C THR A 197 -6.82 14.20 -9.49
N ILE A 198 -6.67 13.99 -8.19
CA ILE A 198 -5.96 12.82 -7.62
C ILE A 198 -7.02 11.87 -7.04
N VAL A 199 -6.90 10.59 -7.37
CA VAL A 199 -7.81 9.53 -6.91
C VAL A 199 -7.12 8.63 -5.91
N LEU A 200 -7.73 8.42 -4.76
CA LEU A 200 -7.37 7.40 -3.80
C LEU A 200 -8.28 6.18 -4.05
N SER A 201 -7.69 5.08 -4.44
CA SER A 201 -8.38 3.80 -4.62
C SER A 201 -7.50 2.69 -4.08
N HIS A 202 -7.96 1.97 -3.06
CA HIS A 202 -7.18 0.89 -2.46
C HIS A 202 -6.70 -0.09 -3.53
N ASN A 203 -7.61 -0.59 -4.35
CA ASN A 203 -7.30 -1.55 -5.41
C ASN A 203 -6.97 -0.82 -6.73
N PRO A 204 -5.77 -1.02 -7.32
CA PRO A 204 -5.38 -0.37 -8.57
C PRO A 204 -6.25 -0.76 -9.78
N LYS A 205 -6.96 -1.89 -9.74
CA LYS A 205 -7.94 -2.26 -10.79
C LYS A 205 -9.10 -1.28 -10.90
N GLY A 206 -9.36 -0.45 -9.88
CA GLY A 206 -10.34 0.62 -9.96
C GLY A 206 -10.19 1.51 -11.19
N ARG A 207 -8.94 1.68 -11.70
CA ARG A 207 -8.65 2.44 -12.94
C ARG A 207 -9.47 1.99 -14.15
N GLU A 208 -9.75 0.68 -14.25
CA GLU A 208 -10.46 0.09 -15.39
C GLU A 208 -11.93 0.54 -15.47
N LEU A 209 -12.51 0.94 -14.33
CA LEU A 209 -13.88 1.43 -14.23
C LEU A 209 -13.97 2.97 -14.32
N LEU A 210 -12.84 3.67 -14.44
CA LEU A 210 -12.76 5.13 -14.46
C LEU A 210 -12.54 5.71 -15.86
N GLY A 211 -12.72 4.93 -16.93
CA GLY A 211 -12.50 5.39 -18.31
C GLY A 211 -13.31 6.63 -18.71
N ASN A 212 -14.53 6.76 -18.18
CA ASN A 212 -15.44 7.88 -18.50
C ASN A 212 -15.25 9.10 -17.57
N TYR A 213 -14.36 9.02 -16.60
CA TYR A 213 -14.14 10.09 -15.62
C TYR A 213 -12.80 10.78 -15.86
N ARG A 214 -12.75 12.05 -15.48
CA ARG A 214 -11.50 12.80 -15.49
C ARG A 214 -10.71 12.54 -14.20
N TRP A 215 -9.46 12.18 -14.34
CA TRP A 215 -8.48 12.10 -13.27
C TRP A 215 -7.06 12.10 -13.88
N ASP A 216 -6.06 12.47 -13.08
CA ASP A 216 -4.69 12.62 -13.55
C ASP A 216 -3.76 11.57 -12.92
N LEU A 217 -3.89 11.37 -11.60
CA LEU A 217 -3.07 10.44 -10.82
C LEU A 217 -3.97 9.59 -9.91
N MET A 218 -3.78 8.27 -9.93
CA MET A 218 -4.36 7.36 -8.95
C MET A 218 -3.27 6.88 -8.01
N LEU A 219 -3.56 6.86 -6.69
CA LEU A 219 -2.73 6.29 -5.65
C LEU A 219 -3.40 5.04 -5.11
N SER A 220 -2.66 3.91 -5.08
CA SER A 220 -3.21 2.60 -4.71
C SER A 220 -2.26 1.77 -3.84
N GLY A 221 -2.82 0.83 -3.09
CA GLY A 221 -2.14 -0.19 -2.30
C GLY A 221 -2.50 -1.60 -2.76
N HIS A 222 -3.03 -2.44 -1.83
CA HIS A 222 -3.66 -3.75 -2.07
C HIS A 222 -2.72 -4.87 -2.56
N THR A 223 -1.78 -4.58 -3.42
CA THR A 223 -0.97 -5.59 -4.10
C THR A 223 0.19 -6.11 -3.26
N HIS A 224 0.53 -5.39 -2.19
CA HIS A 224 1.74 -5.63 -1.37
C HIS A 224 3.03 -5.75 -2.19
N GLY A 225 3.06 -5.18 -3.41
CA GLY A 225 4.14 -5.42 -4.35
C GLY A 225 4.26 -6.88 -4.80
N GLY A 226 3.23 -7.71 -4.55
CA GLY A 226 3.25 -9.14 -4.72
C GLY A 226 4.01 -9.90 -3.64
N GLN A 227 4.44 -9.22 -2.58
CA GLN A 227 4.98 -9.69 -1.30
C GLN A 227 6.18 -10.65 -1.37
N ILE A 228 6.21 -11.61 -2.32
CA ILE A 228 7.30 -12.57 -2.53
C ILE A 228 7.75 -12.50 -3.99
N LYS A 229 8.93 -11.93 -4.22
CA LYS A 229 9.57 -11.80 -5.55
C LYS A 229 10.74 -12.75 -5.67
N LEU A 230 10.53 -13.88 -6.33
CA LEU A 230 11.60 -14.85 -6.55
C LEU A 230 12.57 -14.36 -7.63
N PRO A 231 13.89 -14.58 -7.46
CA PRO A 231 14.85 -14.31 -8.53
C PRO A 231 14.46 -15.06 -9.81
N PHE A 232 14.65 -14.40 -10.95
CA PHE A 232 14.37 -14.96 -12.30
C PHE A 232 12.89 -15.16 -12.66
N PHE A 233 11.94 -14.81 -11.79
CA PHE A 233 10.51 -14.82 -12.10
C PHE A 233 10.02 -13.37 -12.22
N SER A 234 9.33 -13.06 -13.32
CA SER A 234 8.78 -11.71 -13.57
C SER A 234 7.53 -11.42 -12.74
N THR A 235 6.74 -12.47 -12.45
CA THR A 235 5.51 -12.34 -11.67
C THR A 235 5.78 -12.69 -10.21
N PRO A 236 5.40 -11.83 -9.25
CA PRO A 236 5.47 -12.14 -7.83
C PRO A 236 4.57 -13.33 -7.47
N LEU A 237 4.96 -14.08 -6.43
CA LEU A 237 4.28 -15.32 -6.07
C LEU A 237 2.87 -15.08 -5.48
N LEU A 238 2.68 -13.97 -4.76
CA LEU A 238 1.41 -13.61 -4.12
C LEU A 238 0.75 -12.39 -4.80
N ALA A 239 1.00 -12.22 -6.10
CA ALA A 239 0.35 -11.16 -6.87
C ALA A 239 -1.18 -11.32 -6.85
N SER A 240 -1.90 -10.21 -6.71
CA SER A 240 -3.36 -10.18 -6.84
C SER A 240 -3.76 -10.68 -8.23
N GLU A 241 -4.76 -11.55 -8.30
CA GLU A 241 -5.17 -12.21 -9.54
C GLU A 241 -5.51 -11.21 -10.63
N GLY A 242 -4.84 -11.34 -11.78
CA GLY A 242 -5.02 -10.49 -12.95
C GLY A 242 -4.52 -9.05 -12.80
N GLU A 243 -3.80 -8.68 -11.72
CA GLU A 243 -3.17 -7.37 -11.61
C GLU A 243 -1.72 -7.43 -12.08
N THR A 244 -1.34 -6.45 -12.89
CA THR A 244 0.03 -6.32 -13.45
C THR A 244 0.82 -5.17 -12.83
N MET A 245 0.14 -4.22 -12.19
CA MET A 245 0.73 -3.07 -11.52
C MET A 245 1.00 -3.40 -10.05
N HIS A 246 2.21 -3.83 -9.73
CA HIS A 246 2.52 -4.32 -8.38
C HIS A 246 3.15 -3.26 -7.47
N SER A 247 3.97 -2.36 -8.01
CA SER A 247 4.61 -1.28 -7.23
C SER A 247 5.22 -0.21 -8.13
N GLY A 248 5.27 1.05 -7.66
CA GLY A 248 5.83 2.19 -8.40
C GLY A 248 4.83 2.84 -9.34
N PHE A 249 5.34 3.72 -10.22
CA PHE A 249 4.53 4.40 -11.23
C PHE A 249 4.29 3.52 -12.45
N HIS A 250 3.05 3.51 -12.91
CA HIS A 250 2.62 2.80 -14.12
C HIS A 250 1.80 3.76 -14.99
N PRO A 251 2.13 3.89 -16.29
CA PRO A 251 1.29 4.63 -17.22
C PRO A 251 -0.04 3.88 -17.45
N TYR A 252 -1.12 4.62 -17.52
CA TYR A 252 -2.45 4.12 -17.88
C TYR A 252 -3.14 5.13 -18.79
N GLU A 253 -3.16 4.87 -20.09
CA GLU A 253 -3.57 5.83 -21.13
C GLU A 253 -2.76 7.14 -21.02
N ASP A 254 -3.45 8.28 -20.84
CA ASP A 254 -2.88 9.61 -20.61
C ASP A 254 -2.65 9.96 -19.13
N LYS A 255 -2.78 8.97 -18.22
CA LYS A 255 -2.78 9.11 -16.76
C LYS A 255 -1.67 8.29 -16.11
N GLN A 256 -1.51 8.45 -14.82
CA GLN A 256 -0.55 7.68 -14.02
C GLN A 256 -1.25 6.95 -12.85
N VAL A 257 -0.80 5.75 -12.58
CA VAL A 257 -1.15 4.99 -11.37
C VAL A 257 0.11 4.75 -10.57
N PHE A 258 0.10 5.13 -9.31
CA PHE A 258 1.15 4.76 -8.37
C PHE A 258 0.63 3.68 -7.43
N VAL A 259 1.39 2.60 -7.29
CA VAL A 259 1.06 1.49 -6.39
C VAL A 259 2.15 1.36 -5.35
N THR A 260 1.78 1.43 -4.06
CA THR A 260 2.71 1.18 -2.96
C THR A 260 2.73 -0.29 -2.57
N ARG A 261 3.88 -0.76 -2.06
CA ARG A 261 4.01 -2.11 -1.48
C ARG A 261 3.35 -2.24 -0.10
N GLY A 262 2.96 -1.12 0.50
CA GLY A 262 2.34 -1.10 1.82
C GLY A 262 3.30 -1.38 2.98
N ILE A 263 2.79 -1.22 4.21
CA ILE A 263 3.55 -1.29 5.46
C ILE A 263 3.53 -2.69 6.06
N GLY A 264 2.37 -3.33 6.09
CA GLY A 264 2.19 -4.67 6.67
C GLY A 264 2.39 -5.81 5.68
N TYR A 265 1.91 -6.97 6.06
CA TYR A 265 1.90 -8.17 5.20
C TYR A 265 0.86 -9.17 5.69
N ILE A 266 0.49 -10.10 4.80
CA ILE A 266 -0.40 -11.23 5.12
C ILE A 266 0.38 -12.53 4.87
N GLY A 267 0.30 -13.49 5.79
CA GLY A 267 0.92 -14.81 5.64
C GLY A 267 2.41 -14.87 6.03
N PRO A 268 3.29 -15.51 5.22
CA PRO A 268 4.59 -15.98 5.69
C PRO A 268 5.68 -14.88 5.85
N GLY A 269 5.40 -13.66 5.45
CA GLY A 269 6.39 -12.56 5.45
C GLY A 269 6.66 -12.01 4.06
N ARG A 270 7.77 -11.30 3.87
CA ARG A 270 8.15 -10.67 2.61
C ARG A 270 9.48 -11.21 2.11
N PHE A 271 9.66 -11.29 0.79
CA PHE A 271 10.91 -11.73 0.16
C PHE A 271 11.21 -10.89 -1.08
N ASN A 272 12.35 -10.19 -1.11
CA ASN A 272 12.75 -9.20 -2.12
C ASN A 272 11.66 -8.14 -2.37
N CYS A 273 10.89 -7.82 -1.34
CA CYS A 273 9.76 -6.90 -1.41
C CYS A 273 9.51 -6.26 -0.03
N PRO A 274 10.46 -5.49 0.50
CA PRO A 274 10.36 -4.89 1.82
C PRO A 274 9.15 -3.95 1.91
N PRO A 275 8.56 -3.78 3.09
CA PRO A 275 7.51 -2.80 3.34
C PRO A 275 8.03 -1.38 3.12
N GLU A 276 7.13 -0.46 2.75
CA GLU A 276 7.53 0.91 2.45
C GLU A 276 6.49 1.95 2.83
N ILE A 277 6.97 3.17 3.04
CA ILE A 277 6.21 4.40 2.89
C ILE A 277 6.85 5.24 1.78
N ASN A 278 6.05 6.02 1.07
CA ASN A 278 6.51 6.73 -0.12
C ASN A 278 6.22 8.23 -0.02
N LEU A 279 7.24 9.05 -0.18
CA LEU A 279 7.08 10.48 -0.41
C LEU A 279 7.11 10.73 -1.92
N ILE A 280 5.96 11.07 -2.49
CA ILE A 280 5.82 11.38 -3.90
C ILE A 280 5.95 12.89 -4.09
N THR A 281 6.83 13.32 -4.98
CA THR A 281 6.94 14.72 -5.41
C THR A 281 6.44 14.84 -6.85
N ILE A 282 5.48 15.72 -7.09
CA ILE A 282 5.02 16.11 -8.43
C ILE A 282 6.03 17.14 -8.99
N PRO A 283 6.69 16.88 -10.14
CA PRO A 283 7.76 17.73 -10.66
C PRO A 283 7.27 19.04 -11.30
#